data_d5326925a10b4d964153bc9645ae4c97
#
_entry.id   d5326925a10b4d964153bc9645ae4c97
#
_cell.length_a   1.000
_cell.length_b   1.000
_cell.length_c   1.000
_cell.angle_alpha   90.00
_cell.angle_beta   90.00
_cell.angle_gamma   90.00
#
_symmetry.space_group_name_H-M   'P 1'
#
loop_
_entity.id
_entity.type
_entity.pdbx_description
1 polymer ?
#
loop_
_entity_poly.entity_id
_entity_poly.type
_entity_poly.pdbx_seq_one_letter_code
_entity_poly.pdbx_strand_id
1 'polypeptide(L)'
;VSMWLMLLIVGVNPWVGIVAALAYGLSTYFLLIIGAGHVTKMWALVYAPLMMGGGWMTLRGNVWCGAALTALAASLEIGANHPQITYYFLVAMAAFWISEGILSFKEGRLRDFLLRTAALAAAGILAVGSNFSPLWYTAKHSKETIRGGSELAATAETSKNGLALDYATAWSYGKAETLNLLVPDFMGRESGTTFPADGQTAAVLNDYGLRGAAQQLSAYWGTQPYTGGPTYLGAAAVFLAALGIALARGRNKWWIIAACVVMILLAWGRNLMGFTEFAFKYLPGYNKFRTVSMTLVVVQWAVPLLLSLIHI
;
A
#
# COMPACT_ATOMS: atom_id res chain seq x y z
N VAL A 1 -1.60 -9.24 14.82
CA VAL A 1 -2.95 -9.46 15.39
C VAL A 1 -4.03 -8.97 14.42
N SER A 2 -4.05 -7.69 14.01
CA SER A 2 -5.11 -7.12 13.15
C SER A 2 -5.31 -7.87 11.83
N MET A 3 -4.22 -8.27 11.16
CA MET A 3 -4.30 -9.11 9.95
C MET A 3 -4.91 -10.47 10.25
N TRP A 4 -4.54 -11.11 11.34
CA TRP A 4 -5.13 -12.39 11.74
C TRP A 4 -6.64 -12.28 12.02
N LEU A 5 -7.06 -11.25 12.78
CA LEU A 5 -8.47 -11.00 13.05
C LEU A 5 -9.27 -10.74 11.76
N MET A 6 -8.72 -9.95 10.83
CA MET A 6 -9.32 -9.76 9.52
C MET A 6 -9.51 -11.10 8.78
N LEU A 7 -8.50 -11.97 8.78
CA LEU A 7 -8.56 -13.26 8.12
C LEU A 7 -9.61 -14.19 8.74
N LEU A 8 -9.77 -14.16 10.07
CA LEU A 8 -10.88 -14.87 10.75
C LEU A 8 -12.24 -14.34 10.31
N ILE A 9 -12.40 -13.02 10.19
CA ILE A 9 -13.63 -12.38 9.69
C ILE A 9 -13.94 -12.83 8.26
N VAL A 10 -12.93 -12.98 7.41
CA VAL A 10 -13.07 -13.47 6.03
C VAL A 10 -13.42 -14.97 5.97
N GLY A 11 -13.23 -15.70 7.08
CA GLY A 11 -13.53 -17.13 7.18
C GLY A 11 -12.31 -18.05 6.96
N VAL A 12 -11.11 -17.51 7.04
CA VAL A 12 -9.86 -18.29 6.92
C VAL A 12 -9.67 -19.15 8.18
N ASN A 13 -9.21 -20.39 7.99
CA ASN A 13 -8.82 -21.24 9.10
C ASN A 13 -7.80 -20.53 10.02
N PRO A 14 -7.97 -20.56 11.36
CA PRO A 14 -7.10 -19.82 12.29
C PRO A 14 -5.60 -20.09 12.12
N TRP A 15 -5.20 -21.32 11.84
CA TRP A 15 -3.79 -21.70 11.67
C TRP A 15 -3.20 -21.17 10.36
N VAL A 16 -3.95 -21.23 9.25
CA VAL A 16 -3.57 -20.61 7.98
C VAL A 16 -3.52 -19.09 8.14
N GLY A 17 -4.46 -18.54 8.90
CA GLY A 17 -4.50 -17.11 9.24
C GLY A 17 -3.27 -16.65 10.02
N ILE A 18 -2.71 -17.48 10.91
CA ILE A 18 -1.45 -17.15 11.60
C ILE A 18 -0.29 -17.05 10.61
N VAL A 19 -0.16 -18.02 9.69
CA VAL A 19 0.91 -18.00 8.67
C VAL A 19 0.80 -16.73 7.80
N ALA A 20 -0.40 -16.41 7.34
CA ALA A 20 -0.64 -15.21 6.54
C ALA A 20 -0.38 -13.92 7.33
N ALA A 21 -0.76 -13.87 8.60
CA ALA A 21 -0.50 -12.72 9.47
C ALA A 21 0.99 -12.52 9.76
N LEU A 22 1.75 -13.61 9.91
CA LEU A 22 3.22 -13.56 10.04
C LEU A 22 3.86 -13.09 8.72
N ALA A 23 3.41 -13.60 7.57
CA ALA A 23 3.87 -13.12 6.25
C ALA A 23 3.63 -11.62 6.06
N TYR A 24 2.51 -11.08 6.54
CA TYR A 24 2.26 -9.64 6.57
C TYR A 24 3.23 -8.91 7.49
N GLY A 25 3.26 -9.29 8.78
CA GLY A 25 3.97 -8.55 9.82
C GLY A 25 5.49 -8.64 9.76
N LEU A 26 6.03 -9.70 9.13
CA LEU A 26 7.47 -9.92 8.98
C LEU A 26 7.98 -9.55 7.57
N SER A 27 7.13 -8.97 6.70
CA SER A 27 7.61 -8.46 5.42
C SER A 27 8.64 -7.35 5.64
N THR A 28 9.62 -7.24 4.74
CA THR A 28 10.76 -6.33 4.95
C THR A 28 10.35 -4.86 5.08
N TYR A 29 9.26 -4.45 4.47
CA TYR A 29 8.80 -3.06 4.55
C TYR A 29 8.53 -2.60 5.98
N PHE A 30 7.96 -3.45 6.86
CA PHE A 30 7.76 -3.09 8.27
C PHE A 30 9.09 -2.84 8.98
N LEU A 31 10.08 -3.70 8.73
CA LEU A 31 11.42 -3.55 9.31
C LEU A 31 12.08 -2.26 8.83
N LEU A 32 11.97 -1.97 7.53
CA LEU A 32 12.52 -0.76 6.91
C LEU A 32 11.90 0.52 7.48
N ILE A 33 10.58 0.59 7.62
CA ILE A 33 9.92 1.79 8.14
C ILE A 33 10.14 1.98 9.65
N ILE A 34 10.30 0.89 10.41
CA ILE A 34 10.68 0.96 11.83
C ILE A 34 12.11 1.47 11.94
N GLY A 35 13.06 0.90 11.19
CA GLY A 35 14.45 1.35 11.17
C GLY A 35 14.61 2.81 10.74
N ALA A 36 13.76 3.27 9.81
CA ALA A 36 13.72 4.67 9.37
C ALA A 36 12.95 5.61 10.33
N GLY A 37 12.43 5.13 11.46
CA GLY A 37 11.69 5.93 12.42
C GLY A 37 10.28 6.37 11.98
N HIS A 38 9.69 5.74 10.96
CA HIS A 38 8.37 6.09 10.44
C HIS A 38 7.21 5.49 11.26
N VAL A 39 7.11 5.86 12.52
CA VAL A 39 6.14 5.32 13.50
C VAL A 39 4.69 5.49 13.02
N THR A 40 4.34 6.65 12.47
CA THR A 40 2.97 6.93 11.98
C THR A 40 2.55 5.99 10.85
N LYS A 41 3.48 5.65 9.93
CA LYS A 41 3.23 4.64 8.88
C LYS A 41 2.98 3.27 9.48
N MET A 42 3.79 2.90 10.49
CA MET A 42 3.66 1.60 11.14
C MET A 42 2.28 1.45 11.78
N TRP A 43 1.81 2.45 12.56
CA TRP A 43 0.50 2.42 13.18
C TRP A 43 -0.63 2.36 12.15
N ALA A 44 -0.58 3.15 11.08
CA ALA A 44 -1.59 3.11 10.03
C ALA A 44 -1.68 1.70 9.40
N LEU A 45 -0.54 1.07 9.09
CA LEU A 45 -0.49 -0.29 8.55
C LEU A 45 -0.96 -1.36 9.56
N VAL A 46 -0.78 -1.13 10.86
CA VAL A 46 -1.29 -2.06 11.88
C VAL A 46 -2.82 -2.07 11.92
N TYR A 47 -3.48 -0.92 11.75
CA TYR A 47 -4.95 -0.83 11.83
C TYR A 47 -5.66 -1.09 10.50
N ALA A 48 -4.98 -0.87 9.36
CA ALA A 48 -5.57 -1.01 8.04
C ALA A 48 -6.23 -2.39 7.77
N PRO A 49 -5.63 -3.55 8.13
CA PRO A 49 -6.28 -4.84 7.93
C PRO A 49 -7.59 -4.96 8.70
N LEU A 50 -7.65 -4.41 9.92
CA LEU A 50 -8.86 -4.47 10.74
C LEU A 50 -9.97 -3.58 10.17
N MET A 51 -9.62 -2.42 9.61
CA MET A 51 -10.54 -1.56 8.87
C MET A 51 -11.11 -2.30 7.66
N MET A 52 -10.27 -2.99 6.88
CA MET A 52 -10.70 -3.80 5.74
C MET A 52 -11.60 -4.97 6.16
N GLY A 53 -11.29 -5.63 7.28
CA GLY A 53 -12.11 -6.69 7.88
C GLY A 53 -13.47 -6.19 8.33
N GLY A 54 -13.53 -5.03 8.96
CA GLY A 54 -14.78 -4.37 9.33
C GLY A 54 -15.66 -4.06 8.12
N GLY A 55 -15.07 -3.49 7.05
CA GLY A 55 -15.75 -3.25 5.78
C GLY A 55 -16.28 -4.54 5.14
N TRP A 56 -15.49 -5.62 5.15
CA TRP A 56 -15.92 -6.93 4.70
C TRP A 56 -17.13 -7.44 5.50
N MET A 57 -17.05 -7.37 6.83
CA MET A 57 -18.15 -7.79 7.72
C MET A 57 -19.40 -6.95 7.51
N THR A 58 -19.27 -5.64 7.27
CA THR A 58 -20.40 -4.75 6.98
C THR A 58 -21.10 -5.17 5.70
N LEU A 59 -20.34 -5.41 4.62
CA LEU A 59 -20.92 -5.69 3.30
C LEU A 59 -21.41 -7.14 3.15
N ARG A 60 -20.86 -8.11 3.88
CA ARG A 60 -21.14 -9.54 3.71
C ARG A 60 -21.65 -10.27 4.94
N GLY A 61 -21.42 -9.72 6.13
CA GLY A 61 -21.76 -10.35 7.41
C GLY A 61 -22.78 -9.55 8.19
N ASN A 62 -22.50 -9.43 9.50
CA ASN A 62 -23.31 -8.63 10.39
C ASN A 62 -23.01 -7.14 10.17
N VAL A 63 -24.00 -6.40 9.69
CA VAL A 63 -23.90 -4.98 9.33
C VAL A 63 -23.45 -4.12 10.51
N TRP A 64 -24.07 -4.29 11.66
CA TRP A 64 -23.82 -3.42 12.82
C TRP A 64 -22.47 -3.68 13.47
N CYS A 65 -22.11 -4.97 13.65
CA CYS A 65 -20.79 -5.33 14.17
C CYS A 65 -19.68 -4.89 13.19
N GLY A 66 -19.91 -5.08 11.87
CA GLY A 66 -18.97 -4.65 10.84
C GLY A 66 -18.79 -3.14 10.81
N ALA A 67 -19.89 -2.37 10.84
CA ALA A 67 -19.84 -0.91 10.85
C ALA A 67 -19.15 -0.37 12.12
N ALA A 68 -19.44 -0.95 13.29
CA ALA A 68 -18.79 -0.58 14.55
C ALA A 68 -17.28 -0.87 14.50
N LEU A 69 -16.89 -2.04 14.00
CA LEU A 69 -15.49 -2.41 13.84
C LEU A 69 -14.77 -1.50 12.82
N THR A 70 -15.44 -1.18 11.70
CA THR A 70 -14.92 -0.23 10.71
C THR A 70 -14.72 1.15 11.33
N ALA A 71 -15.71 1.66 12.05
CA ALA A 71 -15.63 2.96 12.71
C ALA A 71 -14.45 3.02 13.69
N LEU A 72 -14.30 2.00 14.54
CA LEU A 72 -13.21 1.91 15.50
C LEU A 72 -11.84 1.81 14.80
N ALA A 73 -11.69 0.86 13.88
CA ALA A 73 -10.41 0.61 13.20
C ALA A 73 -10.00 1.78 12.31
N ALA A 74 -10.94 2.40 11.59
CA ALA A 74 -10.69 3.59 10.79
C ALA A 74 -10.38 4.82 11.68
N SER A 75 -11.02 4.96 12.84
CA SER A 75 -10.66 6.02 13.81
C SER A 75 -9.20 5.91 14.26
N LEU A 76 -8.75 4.70 14.60
CA LEU A 76 -7.38 4.43 15.03
C LEU A 76 -6.38 4.62 13.88
N GLU A 77 -6.76 4.21 12.67
CA GLU A 77 -5.93 4.33 11.48
C GLU A 77 -5.75 5.80 11.07
N ILE A 78 -6.83 6.59 11.02
CA ILE A 78 -6.78 8.03 10.78
C ILE A 78 -6.00 8.74 11.91
N GLY A 79 -6.21 8.32 13.15
CA GLY A 79 -5.49 8.82 14.33
C GLY A 79 -3.99 8.56 14.30
N ALA A 80 -3.52 7.56 13.56
CA ALA A 80 -2.10 7.34 13.28
C ALA A 80 -1.46 8.49 12.48
N ASN A 81 -2.28 9.39 11.93
CA ASN A 81 -1.87 10.61 11.22
C ASN A 81 -0.97 10.33 9.99
N HIS A 82 -1.34 9.32 9.21
CA HIS A 82 -0.70 9.06 7.92
C HIS A 82 -1.72 8.97 6.78
N PRO A 83 -2.34 10.09 6.35
CA PRO A 83 -3.47 10.13 5.41
C PRO A 83 -3.20 9.43 4.07
N GLN A 84 -1.94 9.34 3.65
CA GLN A 84 -1.55 8.68 2.40
C GLN A 84 -1.78 7.16 2.46
N ILE A 85 -1.49 6.51 3.57
CA ILE A 85 -1.77 5.07 3.76
C ILE A 85 -3.28 4.85 3.83
N THR A 86 -3.99 5.67 4.62
CA THR A 86 -5.46 5.67 4.68
C THR A 86 -6.06 5.72 3.28
N TYR A 87 -5.60 6.65 2.45
CA TYR A 87 -6.06 6.82 1.08
C TYR A 87 -5.87 5.56 0.22
N TYR A 88 -4.72 4.91 0.29
CA TYR A 88 -4.47 3.70 -0.51
C TYR A 88 -5.36 2.53 -0.08
N PHE A 89 -5.60 2.35 1.21
CA PHE A 89 -6.53 1.35 1.68
C PHE A 89 -7.99 1.70 1.38
N LEU A 90 -8.36 2.98 1.30
CA LEU A 90 -9.68 3.40 0.81
C LEU A 90 -9.86 3.06 -0.68
N VAL A 91 -8.82 3.19 -1.51
CA VAL A 91 -8.88 2.73 -2.92
C VAL A 91 -9.08 1.22 -3.01
N ALA A 92 -8.40 0.44 -2.16
CA ALA A 92 -8.61 -1.02 -2.08
C ALA A 92 -10.02 -1.36 -1.58
N MET A 93 -10.54 -0.62 -0.59
CA MET A 93 -11.92 -0.75 -0.10
C MET A 93 -12.93 -0.41 -1.20
N ALA A 94 -12.67 0.62 -1.99
CA ALA A 94 -13.51 1.00 -3.13
C ALA A 94 -13.55 -0.11 -4.20
N ALA A 95 -12.42 -0.76 -4.50
CA ALA A 95 -12.38 -1.90 -5.41
C ALA A 95 -13.24 -3.07 -4.88
N PHE A 96 -13.16 -3.36 -3.60
CA PHE A 96 -14.03 -4.34 -2.95
C PHE A 96 -15.51 -3.93 -3.01
N TRP A 97 -15.82 -2.68 -2.65
CA TRP A 97 -17.18 -2.14 -2.68
C TRP A 97 -17.81 -2.19 -4.09
N ILE A 98 -17.04 -1.83 -5.13
CA ILE A 98 -17.47 -1.92 -6.53
C ILE A 98 -17.78 -3.37 -6.90
N SER A 99 -16.90 -4.31 -6.51
CA SER A 99 -17.11 -5.75 -6.75
C SER A 99 -18.41 -6.25 -6.11
N GLU A 100 -18.70 -5.84 -4.87
CA GLU A 100 -19.93 -6.18 -4.16
C GLU A 100 -21.16 -5.52 -4.79
N GLY A 101 -21.04 -4.27 -5.22
CA GLY A 101 -22.11 -3.56 -5.91
C GLY A 101 -22.52 -4.24 -7.22
N ILE A 102 -21.54 -4.62 -8.06
CA ILE A 102 -21.78 -5.35 -9.31
C ILE A 102 -22.48 -6.68 -9.02
N LEU A 103 -22.03 -7.39 -7.98
CA LEU A 103 -22.61 -8.65 -7.58
C LEU A 103 -24.06 -8.48 -7.11
N SER A 104 -24.27 -7.55 -6.20
CA SER A 104 -25.59 -7.27 -5.63
C SER A 104 -26.60 -6.80 -6.69
N PHE A 105 -26.15 -6.05 -7.70
CA PHE A 105 -26.95 -5.68 -8.85
C PHE A 105 -27.36 -6.92 -9.66
N LYS A 106 -26.43 -7.82 -9.97
CA LYS A 106 -26.70 -9.06 -10.73
C LYS A 106 -27.63 -10.02 -10.00
N GLU A 107 -27.59 -10.02 -8.67
CA GLU A 107 -28.39 -10.89 -7.81
C GLU A 107 -29.73 -10.25 -7.35
N GLY A 108 -30.04 -9.04 -7.81
CA GLY A 108 -31.26 -8.32 -7.42
C GLY A 108 -31.31 -7.85 -5.97
N ARG A 109 -30.12 -7.79 -5.27
CA ARG A 109 -29.99 -7.40 -3.86
C ARG A 109 -29.52 -5.95 -3.66
N LEU A 110 -29.81 -5.08 -4.63
CA LEU A 110 -29.30 -3.70 -4.63
C LEU A 110 -29.74 -2.91 -3.38
N ARG A 111 -30.98 -3.10 -2.91
CA ARG A 111 -31.48 -2.42 -1.70
C ARG A 111 -30.66 -2.79 -0.45
N ASP A 112 -30.35 -4.06 -0.26
CA ASP A 112 -29.53 -4.53 0.86
C ASP A 112 -28.11 -3.95 0.77
N PHE A 113 -27.51 -3.96 -0.42
CA PHE A 113 -26.21 -3.34 -0.67
C PHE A 113 -26.19 -1.85 -0.35
N LEU A 114 -27.23 -1.10 -0.72
CA LEU A 114 -27.32 0.34 -0.41
C LEU A 114 -27.45 0.60 1.10
N LEU A 115 -28.21 -0.22 1.83
CA LEU A 115 -28.31 -0.12 3.29
C LEU A 115 -26.97 -0.42 3.98
N ARG A 116 -26.25 -1.46 3.53
CA ARG A 116 -24.89 -1.79 4.01
C ARG A 116 -23.88 -0.69 3.69
N THR A 117 -24.02 -0.10 2.51
CA THR A 117 -23.19 1.07 2.10
C THR A 117 -23.47 2.27 2.99
N ALA A 118 -24.72 2.55 3.33
CA ALA A 118 -25.07 3.62 4.26
C ALA A 118 -24.47 3.40 5.66
N ALA A 119 -24.50 2.15 6.15
CA ALA A 119 -23.86 1.81 7.43
C ALA A 119 -22.33 2.00 7.38
N LEU A 120 -21.69 1.60 6.27
CA LEU A 120 -20.25 1.80 6.05
C LEU A 120 -19.91 3.30 5.96
N ALA A 121 -20.74 4.09 5.29
CA ALA A 121 -20.57 5.55 5.23
C ALA A 121 -20.72 6.19 6.61
N ALA A 122 -21.70 5.78 7.41
CA ALA A 122 -21.87 6.25 8.78
C ALA A 122 -20.64 5.90 9.65
N ALA A 123 -20.07 4.70 9.49
CA ALA A 123 -18.83 4.31 10.15
C ALA A 123 -17.66 5.24 9.77
N GLY A 124 -17.54 5.56 8.48
CA GLY A 124 -16.54 6.52 7.99
C GLY A 124 -16.73 7.93 8.56
N ILE A 125 -17.96 8.42 8.63
CA ILE A 125 -18.28 9.72 9.22
C ILE A 125 -17.89 9.73 10.71
N LEU A 126 -18.18 8.69 11.47
CA LEU A 126 -17.77 8.56 12.87
C LEU A 126 -16.23 8.56 13.02
N ALA A 127 -15.52 7.83 12.15
CA ALA A 127 -14.06 7.78 12.16
C ALA A 127 -13.42 9.15 11.86
N VAL A 128 -13.94 9.87 10.87
CA VAL A 128 -13.51 11.24 10.57
C VAL A 128 -13.89 12.19 11.69
N GLY A 129 -15.10 12.07 12.23
CA GLY A 129 -15.59 12.90 13.34
C GLY A 129 -14.76 12.77 14.60
N SER A 130 -14.33 11.56 14.97
CA SER A 130 -13.46 11.33 16.14
C SER A 130 -12.06 11.93 15.96
N ASN A 131 -11.62 12.15 14.70
CA ASN A 131 -10.35 12.76 14.36
C ASN A 131 -10.50 14.18 13.74
N PHE A 132 -11.65 14.82 13.96
CA PHE A 132 -11.97 16.08 13.30
C PHE A 132 -10.93 17.17 13.56
N SER A 133 -10.52 17.35 14.81
CA SER A 133 -9.57 18.42 15.17
C SER A 133 -8.21 18.30 14.42
N PRO A 134 -7.47 17.20 14.49
CA PRO A 134 -6.22 17.07 13.74
C PRO A 134 -6.42 17.14 12.23
N LEU A 135 -7.51 16.60 11.70
CA LEU A 135 -7.80 16.67 10.26
C LEU A 135 -8.09 18.11 9.82
N TRP A 136 -8.85 18.86 10.60
CA TRP A 136 -9.15 20.26 10.34
C TRP A 136 -7.89 21.12 10.31
N TYR A 137 -7.03 20.98 11.34
CA TYR A 137 -5.75 21.70 11.39
C TYR A 137 -4.87 21.35 10.19
N THR A 138 -4.74 20.06 9.88
CA THR A 138 -3.96 19.60 8.73
C THR A 138 -4.52 20.16 7.42
N ALA A 139 -5.84 20.16 7.21
CA ALA A 139 -6.47 20.70 6.02
C ALA A 139 -6.27 22.21 5.91
N LYS A 140 -6.42 22.96 7.02
CA LYS A 140 -6.23 24.41 7.07
C LYS A 140 -4.78 24.79 6.71
N HIS A 141 -3.80 24.16 7.37
CA HIS A 141 -2.38 24.48 7.16
C HIS A 141 -1.79 23.87 5.89
N SER A 142 -2.43 22.83 5.31
CA SER A 142 -1.93 22.25 4.05
C SER A 142 -1.85 23.25 2.92
N LYS A 143 -2.70 24.28 2.94
CA LYS A 143 -2.71 25.37 1.94
C LYS A 143 -1.47 26.26 2.04
N GLU A 144 -0.86 26.35 3.21
CA GLU A 144 0.34 27.15 3.50
C GLU A 144 1.64 26.36 3.29
N THR A 145 1.53 25.09 2.86
CA THR A 145 2.64 24.21 2.59
C THR A 145 2.80 23.96 1.09
N ILE A 146 3.89 23.30 0.70
CA ILE A 146 4.13 22.85 -0.69
C ILE A 146 2.96 22.05 -1.30
N ARG A 147 2.01 21.56 -0.49
CA ARG A 147 0.80 20.84 -0.95
C ARG A 147 -0.33 21.79 -1.36
N GLY A 148 -0.27 23.03 -0.96
CA GLY A 148 -1.23 24.09 -1.34
C GLY A 148 -0.91 24.76 -2.67
N GLY A 149 0.26 24.49 -3.25
CA GLY A 149 0.84 25.22 -4.38
C GLY A 149 1.79 26.32 -3.89
N SER A 150 2.72 26.74 -4.74
CA SER A 150 3.65 27.82 -4.43
C SER A 150 3.26 29.07 -5.19
N GLU A 151 3.07 30.18 -4.50
CA GLU A 151 2.88 31.51 -5.12
C GLU A 151 4.13 31.97 -5.88
N LEU A 152 5.32 31.41 -5.51
CA LEU A 152 6.59 31.71 -6.16
C LEU A 152 6.85 30.84 -7.40
N ALA A 153 6.08 29.80 -7.62
CA ALA A 153 6.19 28.95 -8.81
C ALA A 153 5.41 29.55 -9.98
N ALA A 154 5.85 30.71 -10.46
CA ALA A 154 5.34 31.36 -11.68
C ALA A 154 5.77 30.62 -12.98
N THR A 155 6.39 29.45 -12.88
CA THR A 155 6.76 28.62 -14.03
C THR A 155 5.71 27.56 -14.29
N ALA A 156 5.31 27.44 -15.51
CA ALA A 156 4.12 26.84 -16.13
C ALA A 156 3.77 25.37 -15.84
N GLU A 157 4.43 24.68 -14.92
CA GLU A 157 4.23 23.25 -14.68
C GLU A 157 3.73 22.88 -13.28
N THR A 158 3.60 23.84 -12.40
CA THR A 158 3.09 23.58 -11.03
C THR A 158 1.58 23.68 -11.04
N SER A 159 0.90 22.58 -10.76
CA SER A 159 -0.55 22.59 -10.58
C SER A 159 -0.91 23.61 -9.49
N LYS A 160 -1.83 24.53 -9.78
CA LYS A 160 -2.33 25.56 -8.83
C LYS A 160 -2.89 24.95 -7.53
N ASN A 161 -2.97 23.61 -7.41
CA ASN A 161 -3.63 22.91 -6.34
C ASN A 161 -3.05 21.50 -6.12
N GLY A 162 -1.76 21.37 -5.77
CA GLY A 162 -1.13 20.08 -5.52
C GLY A 162 0.38 20.14 -5.53
N LEU A 163 1.02 18.99 -5.39
CA LEU A 163 2.47 18.85 -5.51
C LEU A 163 2.89 18.94 -6.98
N ALA A 164 4.10 19.46 -7.23
CA ALA A 164 4.74 19.32 -8.53
C ALA A 164 4.90 17.82 -8.86
N LEU A 165 4.60 17.45 -10.11
CA LEU A 165 4.59 16.06 -10.56
C LEU A 165 5.95 15.39 -10.35
N ASP A 166 7.04 16.08 -10.69
CA ASP A 166 8.42 15.59 -10.52
C ASP A 166 8.75 15.33 -9.05
N TYR A 167 8.34 16.22 -8.16
CA TYR A 167 8.54 16.04 -6.73
C TYR A 167 7.72 14.87 -6.17
N ALA A 168 6.47 14.72 -6.58
CA ALA A 168 5.60 13.65 -6.13
C ALA A 168 6.08 12.28 -6.62
N THR A 169 6.66 12.22 -7.84
CA THR A 169 7.15 11.00 -8.48
C THR A 169 8.65 10.76 -8.27
N ALA A 170 9.33 11.56 -7.44
CA ALA A 170 10.77 11.39 -7.20
C ALA A 170 11.13 9.97 -6.74
N TRP A 171 10.32 9.37 -5.86
CA TRP A 171 10.45 7.98 -5.41
C TRP A 171 9.50 7.05 -6.21
N SER A 172 9.72 6.98 -7.50
CA SER A 172 9.05 6.02 -8.37
C SER A 172 9.76 4.68 -8.37
N TYR A 173 8.97 3.61 -8.26
CA TYR A 173 9.48 2.25 -8.29
C TYR A 173 9.84 1.85 -9.72
N GLY A 174 11.00 1.24 -9.92
CA GLY A 174 11.40 0.75 -11.23
C GLY A 174 10.53 -0.42 -11.68
N LYS A 175 10.27 -0.54 -13.00
CA LYS A 175 9.52 -1.70 -13.52
C LYS A 175 10.22 -3.01 -13.17
N ALA A 176 11.55 -3.10 -13.40
CA ALA A 176 12.36 -4.26 -13.01
C ALA A 176 12.49 -4.37 -11.48
N GLU A 177 12.45 -3.26 -10.76
CA GLU A 177 12.49 -3.22 -9.30
C GLU A 177 11.28 -3.91 -8.67
N THR A 178 10.17 -4.06 -9.40
CA THR A 178 9.01 -4.85 -8.98
C THR A 178 9.38 -6.31 -8.67
N LEU A 179 10.44 -6.84 -9.27
CA LEU A 179 10.94 -8.18 -8.97
C LEU A 179 11.54 -8.30 -7.56
N ASN A 180 11.90 -7.19 -6.89
CA ASN A 180 12.27 -7.21 -5.48
C ASN A 180 11.16 -7.76 -4.58
N LEU A 181 9.89 -7.65 -4.98
CA LEU A 181 8.77 -8.23 -4.25
C LEU A 181 8.87 -9.76 -4.15
N LEU A 182 9.49 -10.42 -5.14
CA LEU A 182 9.63 -11.87 -5.28
C LEU A 182 11.03 -12.37 -4.94
N VAL A 183 12.06 -11.62 -5.39
CA VAL A 183 13.47 -12.00 -5.25
C VAL A 183 14.18 -10.96 -4.40
N PRO A 184 14.73 -11.33 -3.25
CA PRO A 184 15.42 -10.37 -2.40
C PRO A 184 16.65 -9.83 -3.13
N ASP A 185 16.92 -8.53 -2.92
CA ASP A 185 18.08 -7.83 -3.47
C ASP A 185 18.19 -7.83 -5.02
N PHE A 186 17.09 -8.11 -5.76
CA PHE A 186 17.11 -8.16 -7.24
C PHE A 186 17.66 -6.86 -7.86
N MET A 187 17.28 -5.70 -7.34
CA MET A 187 17.84 -4.39 -7.72
C MET A 187 18.76 -3.83 -6.65
N GLY A 188 19.38 -4.71 -5.87
CA GLY A 188 20.32 -4.37 -4.81
C GLY A 188 19.67 -4.13 -3.45
N ARG A 189 20.47 -3.62 -2.55
CA ARG A 189 20.18 -3.47 -1.12
C ARG A 189 19.83 -2.02 -0.78
N GLU A 190 20.19 -1.61 0.43
CA GLU A 190 20.16 -0.23 0.88
C GLU A 190 21.17 0.63 0.11
N SER A 191 20.80 1.87 -0.22
CA SER A 191 21.65 2.79 -0.98
C SER A 191 22.98 3.14 -0.27
N GLY A 192 23.00 3.08 1.06
CA GLY A 192 24.20 3.32 1.86
C GLY A 192 25.14 2.12 1.97
N THR A 193 24.68 0.93 1.55
CA THR A 193 25.51 -0.28 1.59
C THR A 193 26.44 -0.32 0.38
N THR A 194 27.68 -0.71 0.60
CA THR A 194 28.70 -0.93 -0.44
C THR A 194 29.04 -2.41 -0.56
N PHE A 195 29.81 -2.78 -1.56
CA PHE A 195 30.23 -4.17 -1.73
C PHE A 195 31.43 -4.47 -0.82
N PRO A 196 31.48 -5.67 -0.19
CA PRO A 196 32.60 -6.08 0.67
C PRO A 196 33.89 -6.21 -0.13
N ALA A 197 35.01 -5.88 0.54
CA ALA A 197 36.36 -5.90 -0.08
C ALA A 197 36.79 -7.30 -0.53
N ASP A 198 36.31 -8.34 0.11
CA ASP A 198 36.58 -9.76 -0.13
C ASP A 198 35.49 -10.46 -0.97
N GLY A 199 34.53 -9.67 -1.48
CA GLY A 199 33.43 -10.20 -2.27
C GLY A 199 33.78 -10.43 -3.75
N GLN A 200 32.94 -11.20 -4.44
CA GLN A 200 33.13 -11.49 -5.89
C GLN A 200 33.18 -10.22 -6.74
N THR A 201 32.34 -9.22 -6.42
CA THR A 201 32.35 -7.93 -7.11
C THR A 201 33.71 -7.23 -6.99
N ALA A 202 34.30 -7.26 -5.79
CA ALA A 202 35.64 -6.69 -5.58
C ALA A 202 36.71 -7.46 -6.35
N ALA A 203 36.63 -8.80 -6.40
CA ALA A 203 37.56 -9.63 -7.18
C ALA A 203 37.51 -9.25 -8.66
N VAL A 204 36.32 -9.20 -9.26
CA VAL A 204 36.14 -8.82 -10.67
C VAL A 204 36.66 -7.40 -10.94
N LEU A 205 36.32 -6.42 -10.08
CA LEU A 205 36.80 -5.04 -10.26
C LEU A 205 38.32 -4.93 -10.14
N ASN A 206 38.94 -5.72 -9.25
CA ASN A 206 40.40 -5.79 -9.11
C ASN A 206 41.08 -6.34 -10.37
N ASP A 207 40.47 -7.34 -11.04
CA ASP A 207 40.97 -7.90 -12.29
C ASP A 207 40.96 -6.87 -13.44
N TYR A 208 39.99 -5.93 -13.41
CA TYR A 208 39.95 -4.77 -14.31
C TYR A 208 40.81 -3.58 -13.84
N GLY A 209 41.62 -3.74 -12.79
CA GLY A 209 42.50 -2.68 -12.28
C GLY A 209 41.81 -1.63 -11.44
N LEU A 210 40.52 -1.81 -11.10
CA LEU A 210 39.69 -0.89 -10.31
C LEU A 210 39.75 -1.25 -8.81
N ARG A 211 40.96 -1.30 -8.26
CA ARG A 211 41.16 -1.66 -6.84
C ARG A 211 40.48 -0.68 -5.89
N GLY A 212 39.75 -1.20 -4.92
CA GLY A 212 39.02 -0.39 -3.93
C GLY A 212 37.71 0.22 -4.44
N ALA A 213 37.37 0.08 -5.72
CA ALA A 213 36.13 0.61 -6.28
C ALA A 213 34.87 -0.04 -5.65
N ALA A 214 34.96 -1.32 -5.29
CA ALA A 214 33.81 -2.04 -4.68
C ALA A 214 33.26 -1.36 -3.43
N GLN A 215 34.14 -0.80 -2.58
CA GLN A 215 33.74 -0.09 -1.36
C GLN A 215 33.19 1.32 -1.61
N GLN A 216 33.27 1.82 -2.84
CA GLN A 216 32.74 3.15 -3.22
C GLN A 216 31.45 3.05 -4.02
N LEU A 217 31.13 1.87 -4.57
CA LEU A 217 29.91 1.64 -5.32
C LEU A 217 28.76 1.32 -4.37
N SER A 218 27.61 2.00 -4.58
CA SER A 218 26.36 1.62 -3.90
C SER A 218 25.92 0.22 -4.31
N ALA A 219 25.50 -0.57 -3.36
CA ALA A 219 24.90 -1.88 -3.62
C ALA A 219 23.41 -1.78 -4.05
N TYR A 220 22.93 -0.60 -4.37
CA TYR A 220 21.61 -0.35 -4.95
C TYR A 220 21.75 0.21 -6.37
N TRP A 221 21.04 -0.38 -7.31
CA TRP A 221 21.00 0.03 -8.73
C TRP A 221 19.60 0.18 -9.30
N GLY A 222 18.60 0.38 -8.41
CA GLY A 222 17.23 0.71 -8.79
C GLY A 222 17.07 2.17 -9.23
N THR A 223 15.82 2.57 -9.46
CA THR A 223 15.49 3.89 -10.02
C THR A 223 15.16 4.95 -8.95
N GLN A 224 15.03 4.57 -7.70
CA GLN A 224 14.75 5.52 -6.62
C GLN A 224 16.01 6.32 -6.27
N PRO A 225 15.90 7.61 -5.87
CA PRO A 225 17.07 8.42 -5.49
C PRO A 225 17.89 7.78 -4.37
N TYR A 226 17.22 7.17 -3.41
CA TYR A 226 17.79 6.33 -2.37
C TYR A 226 16.70 5.45 -1.76
N THR A 227 17.11 4.35 -1.14
CA THR A 227 16.24 3.43 -0.42
C THR A 227 16.92 2.89 0.84
N GLY A 228 16.15 2.60 1.87
CA GLY A 228 16.61 1.87 3.06
C GLY A 228 16.66 0.35 2.87
N GLY A 229 16.32 -0.13 1.67
CA GLY A 229 16.33 -1.54 1.32
C GLY A 229 15.17 -1.96 0.43
N PRO A 230 15.21 -3.18 -0.12
CA PRO A 230 14.17 -3.67 -1.01
C PRO A 230 12.89 -4.03 -0.25
N THR A 231 11.74 -3.69 -0.83
CA THR A 231 10.44 -4.22 -0.37
C THR A 231 10.31 -5.67 -0.84
N TYR A 232 10.49 -6.62 0.06
CA TYR A 232 10.41 -8.05 -0.22
C TYR A 232 9.26 -8.69 0.57
N LEU A 233 8.42 -9.45 -0.11
CA LEU A 233 7.20 -10.05 0.45
C LEU A 233 7.42 -11.49 0.96
N GLY A 234 8.54 -12.10 0.60
CA GLY A 234 8.83 -13.50 0.88
C GLY A 234 8.47 -14.40 -0.30
N ALA A 235 9.46 -15.14 -0.86
CA ALA A 235 9.25 -16.05 -1.99
C ALA A 235 8.15 -17.06 -1.71
N ALA A 236 8.14 -17.66 -0.51
CA ALA A 236 7.11 -18.60 -0.09
C ALA A 236 5.72 -17.96 -0.05
N ALA A 237 5.59 -16.74 0.48
CA ALA A 237 4.31 -16.03 0.53
C ALA A 237 3.79 -15.71 -0.87
N VAL A 238 4.65 -15.26 -1.78
CA VAL A 238 4.30 -14.96 -3.17
C VAL A 238 3.94 -16.23 -3.93
N PHE A 239 4.70 -17.32 -3.76
CA PHE A 239 4.39 -18.61 -4.37
C PHE A 239 3.03 -19.14 -3.89
N LEU A 240 2.75 -19.11 -2.60
CA LEU A 240 1.47 -19.54 -2.04
C LEU A 240 0.33 -18.62 -2.49
N ALA A 241 0.56 -17.31 -2.64
CA ALA A 241 -0.43 -16.39 -3.18
C ALA A 241 -0.74 -16.71 -4.65
N ALA A 242 0.27 -17.04 -5.47
CA ALA A 242 0.08 -17.48 -6.85
C ALA A 242 -0.75 -18.78 -6.92
N LEU A 243 -0.48 -19.75 -6.02
CA LEU A 243 -1.32 -20.94 -5.88
C LEU A 243 -2.75 -20.57 -5.43
N GLY A 244 -2.90 -19.64 -4.48
CA GLY A 244 -4.20 -19.13 -4.06
C GLY A 244 -4.99 -18.54 -5.23
N ILE A 245 -4.34 -17.74 -6.07
CA ILE A 245 -4.95 -17.19 -7.30
C ILE A 245 -5.37 -18.32 -8.27
N ALA A 246 -4.52 -19.32 -8.46
CA ALA A 246 -4.79 -20.42 -9.39
C ALA A 246 -5.90 -21.33 -8.90
N LEU A 247 -5.88 -21.71 -7.63
CA LEU A 247 -6.75 -22.77 -7.06
C LEU A 247 -8.05 -22.23 -6.49
N ALA A 248 -8.08 -21.00 -5.97
CA ALA A 248 -9.32 -20.43 -5.41
C ALA A 248 -10.39 -20.29 -6.49
N ARG A 249 -11.55 -20.89 -6.25
CA ARG A 249 -12.70 -20.85 -7.17
C ARG A 249 -13.56 -19.60 -7.01
N GLY A 250 -13.42 -18.90 -5.88
CA GLY A 250 -14.19 -17.72 -5.54
C GLY A 250 -13.86 -16.49 -6.39
N ARG A 251 -14.83 -15.57 -6.48
CA ARG A 251 -14.67 -14.28 -7.19
C ARG A 251 -13.80 -13.27 -6.43
N ASN A 252 -13.56 -13.50 -5.16
CA ASN A 252 -12.84 -12.58 -4.28
C ASN A 252 -11.44 -12.25 -4.78
N LYS A 253 -10.76 -13.19 -5.41
CA LYS A 253 -9.41 -12.96 -5.94
C LYS A 253 -9.33 -11.82 -6.96
N TRP A 254 -10.38 -11.59 -7.75
CA TRP A 254 -10.31 -10.65 -8.87
C TRP A 254 -10.23 -9.20 -8.45
N TRP A 255 -10.99 -8.77 -7.45
CA TRP A 255 -10.87 -7.40 -6.96
C TRP A 255 -9.54 -7.17 -6.22
N ILE A 256 -9.02 -8.19 -5.52
CA ILE A 256 -7.72 -8.13 -4.84
C ILE A 256 -6.61 -8.00 -5.89
N ILE A 257 -6.64 -8.82 -6.94
CA ILE A 257 -5.69 -8.75 -8.06
C ILE A 257 -5.77 -7.37 -8.74
N ALA A 258 -6.98 -6.89 -9.03
CA ALA A 258 -7.18 -5.57 -9.63
C ALA A 258 -6.58 -4.46 -8.77
N ALA A 259 -6.82 -4.49 -7.45
CA ALA A 259 -6.22 -3.56 -6.51
C ALA A 259 -4.68 -3.63 -6.55
N CYS A 260 -4.09 -4.84 -6.51
CA CYS A 260 -2.64 -5.02 -6.62
C CYS A 260 -2.07 -4.44 -7.92
N VAL A 261 -2.72 -4.74 -9.06
CA VAL A 261 -2.28 -4.23 -10.37
C VAL A 261 -2.30 -2.71 -10.39
N VAL A 262 -3.41 -2.08 -9.98
CA VAL A 262 -3.52 -0.62 -9.91
C VAL A 262 -2.43 -0.03 -9.02
N MET A 263 -2.19 -0.61 -7.84
CA MET A 263 -1.20 -0.09 -6.90
C MET A 263 0.24 -0.26 -7.41
N ILE A 264 0.56 -1.33 -8.13
CA ILE A 264 1.86 -1.51 -8.79
C ILE A 264 2.04 -0.48 -9.91
N LEU A 265 1.02 -0.28 -10.76
CA LEU A 265 1.06 0.72 -11.82
C LEU A 265 1.25 2.13 -11.27
N LEU A 266 0.58 2.48 -10.16
CA LEU A 266 0.79 3.75 -9.47
C LEU A 266 2.19 3.85 -8.86
N ALA A 267 2.75 2.75 -8.32
CA ALA A 267 4.10 2.73 -7.77
C ALA A 267 5.18 3.04 -8.81
N TRP A 268 4.96 2.66 -10.08
CA TRP A 268 5.90 2.96 -11.15
C TRP A 268 6.05 4.45 -11.45
N GLY A 269 5.09 5.29 -11.06
CA GLY A 269 5.18 6.74 -11.13
C GLY A 269 5.73 7.27 -12.44
N ARG A 270 6.94 7.90 -12.41
CA ARG A 270 7.61 8.42 -13.62
C ARG A 270 7.94 7.36 -14.67
N ASN A 271 8.06 6.10 -14.27
CA ASN A 271 8.33 4.99 -15.19
C ASN A 271 7.07 4.57 -15.98
N LEU A 272 5.88 5.14 -15.63
CA LEU A 272 4.63 5.01 -16.37
C LEU A 272 3.87 6.35 -16.34
N MET A 273 4.49 7.41 -16.87
CA MET A 273 4.06 8.80 -16.72
C MET A 273 2.61 9.04 -17.15
N GLY A 274 2.18 8.55 -18.30
CA GLY A 274 0.79 8.76 -18.77
C GLY A 274 -0.28 8.23 -17.81
N PHE A 275 -0.05 7.10 -17.17
CA PHE A 275 -0.95 6.58 -16.13
C PHE A 275 -0.90 7.43 -14.85
N THR A 276 0.29 7.89 -14.49
CA THR A 276 0.50 8.75 -13.31
C THR A 276 -0.18 10.11 -13.49
N GLU A 277 -0.04 10.74 -14.63
CA GLU A 277 -0.72 12.01 -14.99
C GLU A 277 -2.25 11.83 -14.96
N PHE A 278 -2.75 10.72 -15.53
CA PHE A 278 -4.17 10.39 -15.43
C PHE A 278 -4.62 10.29 -13.96
N ALA A 279 -3.86 9.57 -13.13
CA ALA A 279 -4.18 9.45 -11.70
C ALA A 279 -4.13 10.80 -10.98
N PHE A 280 -3.12 11.62 -11.24
CA PHE A 280 -3.00 12.98 -10.68
C PHE A 280 -4.17 13.88 -11.04
N LYS A 281 -4.69 13.74 -12.25
CA LYS A 281 -5.79 14.56 -12.76
C LYS A 281 -7.16 14.09 -12.27
N TYR A 282 -7.38 12.79 -12.22
CA TYR A 282 -8.73 12.23 -12.03
C TYR A 282 -8.97 11.55 -10.67
N LEU A 283 -7.92 11.09 -9.97
CA LEU A 283 -8.11 10.54 -8.62
C LEU A 283 -8.14 11.67 -7.58
N PRO A 284 -9.28 11.88 -6.90
CA PRO A 284 -9.44 12.98 -5.96
C PRO A 284 -8.38 12.95 -4.85
N GLY A 285 -7.62 14.03 -4.69
CA GLY A 285 -6.62 14.15 -3.63
C GLY A 285 -5.30 13.40 -3.85
N TYR A 286 -5.18 12.58 -4.90
CA TYR A 286 -3.94 11.83 -5.18
C TYR A 286 -2.74 12.76 -5.39
N ASN A 287 -2.95 13.92 -6.01
CA ASN A 287 -1.94 14.95 -6.25
C ASN A 287 -1.40 15.65 -4.97
N LYS A 288 -1.91 15.31 -3.79
CA LYS A 288 -1.41 15.81 -2.50
C LYS A 288 -0.35 14.91 -1.89
N PHE A 289 -0.12 13.73 -2.46
CA PHE A 289 0.77 12.71 -1.94
C PHE A 289 2.07 12.63 -2.74
N ARG A 290 3.16 12.35 -2.05
CA ARG A 290 4.48 12.09 -2.64
C ARG A 290 4.89 10.64 -2.44
N THR A 291 6.00 10.24 -3.07
CA THR A 291 6.55 8.89 -2.89
C THR A 291 5.54 7.83 -3.34
N VAL A 292 5.26 7.83 -4.63
CA VAL A 292 4.26 6.95 -5.26
C VAL A 292 4.53 5.46 -5.02
N SER A 293 5.78 5.05 -4.80
CA SER A 293 6.15 3.68 -4.42
C SER A 293 5.47 3.19 -3.13
N MET A 294 4.98 4.11 -2.28
CA MET A 294 4.26 3.76 -1.05
C MET A 294 2.93 3.04 -1.32
N THR A 295 2.36 3.09 -2.53
CA THR A 295 1.17 2.32 -2.91
C THR A 295 1.37 0.80 -2.74
N LEU A 296 2.62 0.31 -2.75
CA LEU A 296 2.97 -1.09 -2.55
C LEU A 296 2.52 -1.65 -1.18
N VAL A 297 2.18 -0.82 -0.20
CA VAL A 297 1.64 -1.26 1.09
C VAL A 297 0.33 -2.07 0.93
N VAL A 298 -0.45 -1.75 -0.11
CA VAL A 298 -1.66 -2.53 -0.42
C VAL A 298 -1.30 -3.90 -1.00
N VAL A 299 -0.26 -3.99 -1.82
CA VAL A 299 0.25 -5.27 -2.34
C VAL A 299 0.78 -6.14 -1.19
N GLN A 300 1.50 -5.51 -0.26
CA GLN A 300 2.01 -6.15 0.94
C GLN A 300 0.90 -6.75 1.81
N TRP A 301 -0.24 -6.07 1.93
CA TRP A 301 -1.41 -6.57 2.61
C TRP A 301 -2.16 -7.66 1.79
N ALA A 302 -2.26 -7.47 0.47
CA ALA A 302 -3.04 -8.32 -0.41
C ALA A 302 -2.41 -9.71 -0.62
N VAL A 303 -1.07 -9.81 -0.69
CA VAL A 303 -0.38 -11.09 -0.92
C VAL A 303 -0.68 -12.09 0.20
N PRO A 304 -0.57 -11.78 1.51
CA PRO A 304 -1.01 -12.66 2.59
C PRO A 304 -2.51 -13.00 2.55
N LEU A 305 -3.35 -12.09 2.09
CA LEU A 305 -4.77 -12.37 1.89
C LEU A 305 -4.97 -13.39 0.75
N LEU A 306 -4.28 -13.22 -0.38
CA LEU A 306 -4.36 -14.13 -1.53
C LEU A 306 -3.85 -15.53 -1.19
N LEU A 307 -2.75 -15.65 -0.45
CA LEU A 307 -2.24 -16.96 -0.01
C LEU A 307 -3.26 -17.69 0.87
N SER A 308 -4.02 -16.95 1.68
CA SER A 308 -5.03 -17.54 2.55
C SER A 308 -6.26 -18.07 1.80
N LEU A 309 -6.50 -17.60 0.55
CA LEU A 309 -7.61 -18.06 -0.28
C LEU A 309 -7.48 -19.52 -0.75
N ILE A 310 -6.30 -20.13 -0.65
CA ILE A 310 -6.13 -21.57 -0.92
C ILE A 310 -7.08 -22.40 -0.06
N HIS A 311 -7.40 -21.90 1.13
CA HIS A 311 -8.24 -22.60 2.10
C HIS A 311 -9.75 -22.35 1.88
N ILE A 312 -10.14 -21.26 1.21
CA ILE A 312 -11.52 -20.87 0.95
C ILE A 312 -11.90 -21.25 -0.49
#